data_716e29ec75da3d7dabeffabdbf35686f
#
_entry.id   716e29ec75da3d7dabeffabdbf35686f
#
_cell.length_a   1.000
_cell.length_b   1.000
_cell.length_c   1.000
_cell.angle_alpha   90.00
_cell.angle_beta   90.00
_cell.angle_gamma   90.00
#
_symmetry.space_group_name_H-M   'P 1'
#
loop_
_entity.id
_entity.type
_entity.pdbx_description
1 polymer ?
#
loop_
_entity_poly.entity_id
_entity_poly.type
_entity_poly.pdbx_seq_one_letter_code
_entity_poly.pdbx_strand_id
1 'polypeptide(L)'
;YMWRINKALPRRGNIGIFNRSHYEDVVVTRVHDLIENDKIPKDLVNKNIWKTRYRQIRDWERYLAENGFHIIKIFLHVSKDEQRDRLAERILNKKKNWKFSIADINERRFWDRYQDLYSEMIEETSTEKAPWYIVPADNKWFTRYVVSQIVLKAMKDIAPKFPEMSKEIKEQLEEFKKLIESGNIGMIEEMQDVMKGGNK
;
A
#
# COMPACT_ATOMS: atom_id res chain seq x y z
N TYR A 1 16.31 -1.74 -5.94
CA TYR A 1 14.98 -1.13 -6.16
C TYR A 1 14.03 -1.36 -4.97
N MET A 2 14.14 -2.45 -4.25
CA MET A 2 13.26 -2.77 -3.10
C MET A 2 13.59 -2.00 -1.81
N TRP A 3 14.74 -1.35 -1.71
CA TRP A 3 15.21 -0.73 -0.45
C TRP A 3 14.24 0.34 0.09
N ARG A 4 13.74 1.25 -0.77
CA ARG A 4 12.80 2.30 -0.36
C ARG A 4 11.47 1.73 0.11
N ILE A 5 11.01 0.66 -0.53
CA ILE A 5 9.76 -0.03 -0.19
C ILE A 5 9.89 -0.71 1.17
N ASN A 6 11.00 -1.40 1.43
CA ASN A 6 11.25 -2.01 2.73
C ASN A 6 11.23 -0.99 3.88
N LYS A 7 11.79 0.21 3.66
CA LYS A 7 11.74 1.29 4.66
C LYS A 7 10.34 1.84 4.93
N ALA A 8 9.45 1.73 3.98
CA ALA A 8 8.09 2.25 4.06
C ALA A 8 7.06 1.19 4.51
N LEU A 9 7.50 -0.03 4.82
CA LEU A 9 6.59 -1.07 5.33
C LEU A 9 5.95 -0.60 6.65
N PRO A 10 4.64 -0.85 6.83
CA PRO A 10 3.96 -0.51 8.07
C PRO A 10 4.46 -1.39 9.23
N ARG A 11 4.39 -0.88 10.43
CA ARG A 11 4.55 -1.69 11.64
C ARG A 11 3.40 -2.68 11.78
N ARG A 12 3.60 -3.77 12.52
CA ARG A 12 2.53 -4.72 12.86
C ARG A 12 1.35 -3.99 13.50
N GLY A 13 0.14 -4.38 13.16
CA GLY A 13 -1.10 -3.72 13.59
C GLY A 13 -1.45 -2.44 12.82
N ASN A 14 -0.62 -2.00 11.89
CA ASN A 14 -0.87 -0.82 11.07
C ASN A 14 -1.19 -1.20 9.62
N ILE A 15 -1.88 -0.31 8.92
CA ILE A 15 -2.19 -0.43 7.49
C ILE A 15 -1.28 0.54 6.73
N GLY A 16 -0.55 0.02 5.74
CA GLY A 16 0.24 0.81 4.79
C GLY A 16 -0.46 0.89 3.44
N ILE A 17 -0.54 2.09 2.87
CA ILE A 17 -1.08 2.29 1.52
C ILE A 17 0.01 2.85 0.64
N PHE A 18 0.39 2.09 -0.38
CA PHE A 18 1.35 2.52 -1.39
C PHE A 18 0.59 3.08 -2.59
N ASN A 19 0.68 4.40 -2.79
CA ASN A 19 0.24 5.04 -4.03
C ASN A 19 1.45 5.08 -4.98
N ARG A 20 1.44 4.23 -6.00
CA ARG A 20 2.59 3.73 -6.75
C ARG A 20 3.47 2.81 -5.88
N SER A 21 4.14 1.87 -6.50
CA SER A 21 4.88 0.85 -5.76
C SER A 21 6.13 0.42 -6.53
N HIS A 22 6.84 -0.54 -6.00
CA HIS A 22 8.01 -1.19 -6.63
C HIS A 22 7.70 -1.82 -8.00
N TYR A 23 6.45 -2.01 -8.34
CA TYR A 23 6.05 -2.51 -9.65
C TYR A 23 6.36 -1.52 -10.79
N GLU A 24 6.54 -0.24 -10.50
CA GLU A 24 7.06 0.73 -11.48
C GLU A 24 8.45 0.32 -11.99
N ASP A 25 9.28 -0.30 -11.16
CA ASP A 25 10.62 -0.76 -11.53
C ASP A 25 10.63 -1.92 -12.53
N VAL A 26 9.52 -2.60 -12.73
CA VAL A 26 9.39 -3.66 -13.74
C VAL A 26 8.51 -3.27 -14.93
N VAL A 27 7.79 -2.15 -14.85
CA VAL A 27 6.95 -1.62 -15.93
C VAL A 27 7.56 -0.37 -16.53
N VAL A 28 7.65 0.73 -15.78
CA VAL A 28 8.15 2.02 -16.29
C VAL A 28 9.61 1.90 -16.73
N THR A 29 10.45 1.25 -15.94
CA THR A 29 11.86 1.00 -16.28
C THR A 29 11.99 0.21 -17.60
N ARG A 30 11.05 -0.70 -17.88
CA ARG A 30 11.03 -1.46 -19.14
C ARG A 30 10.49 -0.68 -20.34
N VAL A 31 9.47 0.17 -20.12
CA VAL A 31 8.94 1.02 -21.19
C VAL A 31 10.01 1.94 -21.75
N HIS A 32 10.86 2.47 -20.87
CA HIS A 32 11.87 3.48 -21.20
C HIS A 32 13.30 2.94 -21.26
N ASP A 33 13.48 1.62 -21.17
CA ASP A 33 14.78 0.94 -21.21
C ASP A 33 15.81 1.53 -20.19
N LEU A 34 15.30 1.89 -18.99
CA LEU A 34 16.09 2.58 -17.96
C LEU A 34 16.98 1.63 -17.13
N ILE A 35 16.97 0.33 -17.38
CA ILE A 35 17.68 -0.65 -16.57
C ILE A 35 19.20 -0.40 -16.55
N GLU A 36 19.75 0.13 -17.64
CA GLU A 36 21.17 0.47 -17.75
C GLU A 36 21.59 1.64 -16.85
N ASN A 37 20.62 2.50 -16.47
CA ASN A 37 20.85 3.61 -15.56
C ASN A 37 20.83 3.18 -14.08
N ASP A 38 20.33 1.97 -13.80
CA ASP A 38 20.38 1.39 -12.46
C ASP A 38 21.82 1.05 -12.11
N LYS A 39 22.22 1.32 -10.86
CA LYS A 39 23.55 0.97 -10.35
C LYS A 39 23.64 -0.54 -10.05
N ILE A 40 23.24 -1.36 -11.00
CA ILE A 40 23.33 -2.81 -10.94
C ILE A 40 24.63 -3.23 -11.62
N PRO A 41 25.38 -4.21 -11.08
CA PRO A 41 26.52 -4.81 -11.79
C PRO A 41 26.10 -5.28 -13.20
N LYS A 42 26.90 -4.93 -14.20
CA LYS A 42 26.55 -5.17 -15.63
C LYS A 42 26.36 -6.64 -15.98
N ASP A 43 27.06 -7.54 -15.31
CA ASP A 43 26.93 -8.99 -15.45
C ASP A 43 25.56 -9.52 -15.00
N LEU A 44 24.84 -8.79 -14.14
CA LEU A 44 23.48 -9.12 -13.70
C LEU A 44 22.40 -8.60 -14.67
N VAL A 45 22.74 -7.66 -15.55
CA VAL A 45 21.82 -7.13 -16.56
C VAL A 45 21.89 -8.00 -17.81
N ASN A 46 21.06 -9.02 -17.87
CA ASN A 46 21.00 -9.97 -18.96
C ASN A 46 19.56 -10.17 -19.45
N LYS A 47 19.36 -10.97 -20.49
CA LYS A 47 18.04 -11.24 -21.10
C LYS A 47 16.97 -11.74 -20.13
N ASN A 48 17.35 -12.28 -18.97
CA ASN A 48 16.44 -12.83 -17.97
C ASN A 48 16.16 -11.86 -16.81
N ILE A 49 16.69 -10.62 -16.85
CA ILE A 49 16.61 -9.67 -15.73
C ILE A 49 15.16 -9.45 -15.27
N TRP A 50 14.21 -9.36 -16.19
CA TRP A 50 12.79 -9.11 -15.85
C TRP A 50 12.15 -10.33 -15.18
N LYS A 51 12.40 -11.54 -15.68
CA LYS A 51 11.95 -12.78 -15.03
C LYS A 51 12.55 -12.92 -13.62
N THR A 52 13.81 -12.54 -13.48
CA THR A 52 14.47 -12.51 -12.18
C THR A 52 13.82 -11.50 -11.24
N ARG A 53 13.49 -10.29 -11.70
CA ARG A 53 12.78 -9.28 -10.89
C ARG A 53 11.39 -9.75 -10.47
N TYR A 54 10.61 -10.34 -11.37
CA TYR A 54 9.31 -10.92 -11.03
C TYR A 54 9.42 -12.00 -9.96
N ARG A 55 10.40 -12.89 -10.08
CA ARG A 55 10.67 -13.89 -9.04
C ARG A 55 11.05 -13.25 -7.72
N GLN A 56 11.94 -12.26 -7.71
CA GLN A 56 12.34 -11.53 -6.50
C GLN A 56 11.15 -10.85 -5.80
N ILE A 57 10.24 -10.27 -6.57
CA ILE A 57 9.02 -9.64 -6.04
C ILE A 57 8.12 -10.71 -5.40
N ARG A 58 7.85 -11.84 -6.10
CA ARG A 58 7.07 -12.95 -5.53
C ARG A 58 7.70 -13.51 -4.26
N ASP A 59 9.01 -13.69 -4.24
CA ASP A 59 9.74 -14.21 -3.08
C ASP A 59 9.65 -13.24 -1.89
N TRP A 60 9.76 -11.94 -2.15
CA TRP A 60 9.61 -10.90 -1.13
C TRP A 60 8.17 -10.82 -0.59
N GLU A 61 7.17 -10.86 -1.45
CA GLU A 61 5.76 -10.86 -1.04
C GLU A 61 5.43 -12.13 -0.24
N ARG A 62 5.95 -13.28 -0.66
CA ARG A 62 5.82 -14.53 0.10
C ARG A 62 6.43 -14.41 1.48
N TYR A 63 7.67 -13.91 1.58
CA TYR A 63 8.33 -13.66 2.85
C TYR A 63 7.49 -12.77 3.77
N LEU A 64 6.94 -11.69 3.27
CA LEU A 64 6.08 -10.82 4.05
C LEU A 64 4.80 -11.51 4.50
N ALA A 65 4.13 -12.25 3.61
CA ALA A 65 2.91 -12.99 3.93
C ALA A 65 3.15 -14.06 5.00
N GLU A 66 4.24 -14.80 4.91
CA GLU A 66 4.65 -15.80 5.91
C GLU A 66 4.97 -15.16 7.27
N ASN A 67 5.32 -13.87 7.29
CA ASN A 67 5.52 -13.09 8.51
C ASN A 67 4.28 -12.29 8.97
N GLY A 68 3.10 -12.62 8.44
CA GLY A 68 1.81 -12.10 8.89
C GLY A 68 1.40 -10.76 8.27
N PHE A 69 2.02 -10.35 7.15
CA PHE A 69 1.51 -9.25 6.36
C PHE A 69 0.40 -9.74 5.42
N HIS A 70 -0.70 -9.02 5.39
CA HIS A 70 -1.76 -9.24 4.41
C HIS A 70 -1.58 -8.27 3.24
N ILE A 71 -1.26 -8.79 2.07
CA ILE A 71 -0.91 -7.98 0.89
C ILE A 71 -2.10 -7.93 -0.07
N ILE A 72 -2.56 -6.73 -0.40
CA ILE A 72 -3.60 -6.48 -1.39
C ILE A 72 -2.97 -5.67 -2.52
N LYS A 73 -3.03 -6.21 -3.72
CA LYS A 73 -2.54 -5.53 -4.93
C LYS A 73 -3.72 -5.12 -5.81
N ILE A 74 -3.82 -3.83 -6.12
CA ILE A 74 -4.93 -3.28 -6.90
C ILE A 74 -4.37 -2.61 -8.14
N PHE A 75 -4.79 -3.09 -9.30
CA PHE A 75 -4.55 -2.45 -10.58
C PHE A 75 -5.79 -1.67 -11.00
N LEU A 76 -5.67 -0.36 -11.09
CA LEU A 76 -6.75 0.53 -11.53
C LEU A 76 -6.73 0.61 -13.07
N HIS A 77 -7.58 -0.17 -13.71
CA HIS A 77 -7.66 -0.23 -15.16
C HIS A 77 -8.53 0.90 -15.70
N VAL A 78 -7.89 1.92 -16.27
CA VAL A 78 -8.52 3.06 -16.95
C VAL A 78 -8.50 2.80 -18.45
N SER A 79 -9.58 3.11 -19.17
CA SER A 79 -9.61 3.02 -20.64
C SER A 79 -8.76 4.13 -21.29
N LYS A 80 -8.32 3.89 -22.53
CA LYS A 80 -7.54 4.86 -23.30
C LYS A 80 -8.30 6.17 -23.53
N ASP A 81 -9.62 6.06 -23.66
CA ASP A 81 -10.50 7.23 -23.86
C ASP A 81 -10.68 8.02 -22.57
N GLU A 82 -10.98 7.37 -21.47
CA GLU A 82 -11.09 8.06 -20.17
C GLU A 82 -9.77 8.72 -19.77
N GLN A 83 -8.62 8.09 -20.06
CA GLN A 83 -7.32 8.73 -19.82
C GLN A 83 -7.17 10.01 -20.66
N ARG A 84 -7.55 9.98 -21.95
CA ARG A 84 -7.55 11.17 -22.82
C ARG A 84 -8.40 12.29 -22.22
N ASP A 85 -9.61 11.95 -21.79
CA ASP A 85 -10.57 12.92 -21.28
C ASP A 85 -10.08 13.53 -19.95
N ARG A 86 -9.48 12.73 -19.08
CA ARG A 86 -8.83 13.24 -17.85
C ARG A 86 -7.64 14.16 -18.13
N LEU A 87 -6.84 13.88 -19.15
CA LEU A 87 -5.75 14.75 -19.57
C LEU A 87 -6.28 16.04 -20.17
N ALA A 88 -7.30 15.97 -21.02
CA ALA A 88 -7.97 17.15 -21.59
C ALA A 88 -8.58 18.03 -20.47
N GLU A 89 -9.19 17.43 -19.44
CA GLU A 89 -9.72 18.19 -18.31
C GLU A 89 -8.62 18.95 -17.54
N ARG A 90 -7.40 18.41 -17.44
CA ARG A 90 -6.27 19.13 -16.81
C ARG A 90 -5.87 20.37 -17.60
N ILE A 91 -6.07 20.37 -18.91
CA ILE A 91 -5.75 21.50 -19.80
C ILE A 91 -6.87 22.54 -19.78
N LEU A 92 -8.11 22.09 -19.92
CA LEU A 92 -9.28 22.96 -20.09
C LEU A 92 -9.78 23.57 -18.76
N ASN A 93 -9.62 22.89 -17.64
CA ASN A 93 -10.09 23.34 -16.34
C ASN A 93 -8.99 24.11 -15.60
N LYS A 94 -9.13 25.44 -15.51
CA LYS A 94 -8.17 26.33 -14.82
C LYS A 94 -7.80 25.85 -13.39
N LYS A 95 -8.76 25.25 -12.64
CA LYS A 95 -8.51 24.74 -11.29
C LYS A 95 -7.63 23.48 -11.29
N LYS A 96 -7.42 22.85 -12.45
CA LYS A 96 -6.62 21.63 -12.61
C LYS A 96 -5.34 21.85 -13.41
N ASN A 97 -5.11 23.05 -13.98
CA ASN A 97 -3.93 23.33 -14.80
C ASN A 97 -2.60 23.11 -14.06
N TRP A 98 -2.58 23.26 -12.75
CA TRP A 98 -1.39 22.99 -11.93
C TRP A 98 -0.93 21.52 -11.98
N LYS A 99 -1.79 20.61 -12.45
CA LYS A 99 -1.48 19.19 -12.67
C LYS A 99 -1.00 18.89 -14.09
N PHE A 100 -0.96 19.89 -14.96
CA PHE A 100 -0.56 19.70 -16.35
C PHE A 100 0.92 19.33 -16.45
N SER A 101 1.21 18.32 -17.26
CA SER A 101 2.56 17.93 -17.62
C SER A 101 2.59 17.47 -19.08
N ILE A 102 3.51 18.02 -19.85
CA ILE A 102 3.75 17.58 -21.23
C ILE A 102 4.25 16.13 -21.28
N ALA A 103 4.94 15.69 -20.23
CA ALA A 103 5.41 14.32 -20.11
C ALA A 103 4.23 13.33 -20.08
N ASP A 104 3.12 13.65 -19.39
CA ASP A 104 1.93 12.78 -19.33
C ASP A 104 1.32 12.56 -20.74
N ILE A 105 1.37 13.58 -21.61
CA ILE A 105 0.90 13.49 -22.99
C ILE A 105 1.83 12.59 -23.81
N ASN A 106 3.13 12.74 -23.62
CA ASN A 106 4.13 11.93 -24.32
C ASN A 106 4.05 10.45 -23.91
N GLU A 107 3.76 10.17 -22.65
CA GLU A 107 3.58 8.80 -22.13
C GLU A 107 2.45 8.04 -22.84
N ARG A 108 1.42 8.71 -23.33
CA ARG A 108 0.33 8.05 -24.10
C ARG A 108 0.80 7.32 -25.35
N ARG A 109 1.94 7.69 -25.92
CA ARG A 109 2.51 7.01 -27.09
C ARG A 109 2.86 5.56 -26.80
N PHE A 110 3.15 5.25 -25.53
CA PHE A 110 3.53 3.94 -25.07
C PHE A 110 2.35 3.12 -24.52
N TRP A 111 1.09 3.58 -24.77
CA TRP A 111 -0.11 2.95 -24.21
C TRP A 111 -0.14 1.44 -24.39
N ASP A 112 0.02 0.96 -25.62
CA ASP A 112 -0.09 -0.47 -25.91
C ASP A 112 1.05 -1.26 -25.23
N ARG A 113 2.29 -0.74 -25.26
CA ARG A 113 3.42 -1.32 -24.52
C ARG A 113 3.19 -1.38 -23.01
N TYR A 114 2.55 -0.35 -22.44
CA TYR A 114 2.16 -0.37 -21.03
C TYR A 114 1.14 -1.46 -20.74
N GLN A 115 0.13 -1.64 -21.61
CA GLN A 115 -0.89 -2.69 -21.41
C GLN A 115 -0.28 -4.10 -21.46
N ASP A 116 0.62 -4.36 -22.42
CA ASP A 116 1.32 -5.64 -22.52
C ASP A 116 2.14 -5.92 -21.26
N LEU A 117 2.90 -4.92 -20.80
CA LEU A 117 3.75 -5.07 -19.62
C LEU A 117 2.95 -5.18 -18.31
N TYR A 118 1.81 -4.51 -18.20
CA TYR A 118 0.91 -4.70 -17.06
C TYR A 118 0.30 -6.10 -17.04
N SER A 119 -0.11 -6.63 -18.21
CA SER A 119 -0.62 -8.00 -18.31
C SER A 119 0.44 -9.01 -17.89
N GLU A 120 1.66 -8.93 -18.45
CA GLU A 120 2.77 -9.79 -18.07
C GLU A 120 3.10 -9.68 -16.56
N MET A 121 3.15 -8.46 -16.03
CA MET A 121 3.43 -8.23 -14.62
C MET A 121 2.37 -8.87 -13.71
N ILE A 122 1.09 -8.73 -14.06
CA ILE A 122 -0.02 -9.30 -13.29
C ILE A 122 0.04 -10.83 -13.34
N GLU A 123 0.23 -11.41 -14.52
CA GLU A 123 0.36 -12.87 -14.70
C GLU A 123 1.54 -13.43 -13.92
N GLU A 124 2.70 -12.79 -14.04
CA GLU A 124 3.95 -13.26 -13.43
C GLU A 124 3.99 -13.06 -11.91
N THR A 125 3.20 -12.16 -11.35
CA THR A 125 3.29 -11.82 -9.93
C THR A 125 2.00 -12.03 -9.14
N SER A 126 0.90 -12.46 -9.77
CA SER A 126 -0.30 -12.83 -9.02
C SER A 126 -0.11 -14.18 -8.35
N THR A 127 -0.24 -14.22 -7.03
CA THR A 127 -0.11 -15.45 -6.23
C THR A 127 -1.29 -15.59 -5.29
N GLU A 128 -1.52 -16.78 -4.77
CA GLU A 128 -2.58 -17.02 -3.78
C GLU A 128 -2.43 -16.14 -2.54
N LYS A 129 -1.18 -15.93 -2.07
CA LYS A 129 -0.88 -15.12 -0.88
C LYS A 129 -0.92 -13.61 -1.12
N ALA A 130 -0.72 -13.19 -2.37
CA ALA A 130 -0.71 -11.79 -2.78
C ALA A 130 -1.33 -11.65 -4.19
N PRO A 131 -2.66 -11.77 -4.31
CA PRO A 131 -3.36 -11.69 -5.59
C PRO A 131 -3.45 -10.26 -6.10
N TRP A 132 -3.52 -10.10 -7.43
CA TRP A 132 -3.92 -8.87 -8.07
C TRP A 132 -5.45 -8.77 -8.22
N TYR A 133 -5.98 -7.62 -7.90
CA TYR A 133 -7.36 -7.22 -8.18
C TYR A 133 -7.35 -6.20 -9.31
N ILE A 134 -7.94 -6.56 -10.45
CA ILE A 134 -8.09 -5.64 -11.59
C ILE A 134 -9.42 -4.92 -11.41
N VAL A 135 -9.36 -3.62 -11.15
CA VAL A 135 -10.53 -2.80 -10.83
C VAL A 135 -10.80 -1.81 -11.96
N PRO A 136 -11.99 -1.83 -12.60
CA PRO A 136 -12.38 -0.80 -13.56
C PRO A 136 -12.32 0.59 -12.94
N ALA A 137 -11.66 1.54 -13.62
CA ALA A 137 -11.35 2.84 -13.03
C ALA A 137 -11.81 4.05 -13.85
N ASP A 138 -12.64 3.84 -14.86
CA ASP A 138 -13.27 4.91 -15.63
C ASP A 138 -14.28 5.66 -14.75
N ASN A 139 -15.12 4.95 -14.02
CA ASN A 139 -16.07 5.54 -13.10
C ASN A 139 -15.50 5.58 -11.67
N LYS A 140 -15.16 6.76 -11.20
CA LYS A 140 -14.53 6.98 -9.88
C LYS A 140 -15.38 6.48 -8.71
N TRP A 141 -16.70 6.64 -8.80
CA TRP A 141 -17.64 6.15 -7.79
C TRP A 141 -17.56 4.63 -7.66
N PHE A 142 -17.70 3.94 -8.81
CA PHE A 142 -17.64 2.48 -8.87
C PHE A 142 -16.27 1.95 -8.42
N THR A 143 -15.19 2.56 -8.89
CA THR A 143 -13.82 2.22 -8.47
C THR A 143 -13.68 2.25 -6.94
N ARG A 144 -14.11 3.34 -6.31
CA ARG A 144 -14.04 3.50 -4.85
C ARG A 144 -14.87 2.45 -4.13
N TYR A 145 -16.05 2.15 -4.62
CA TYR A 145 -16.91 1.11 -4.08
C TYR A 145 -16.21 -0.25 -4.12
N VAL A 146 -15.70 -0.66 -5.29
CA VAL A 146 -15.02 -1.96 -5.45
C VAL A 146 -13.80 -2.05 -4.55
N VAL A 147 -12.95 -1.02 -4.54
CA VAL A 147 -11.76 -0.97 -3.67
C VAL A 147 -12.16 -1.09 -2.19
N SER A 148 -13.21 -0.38 -1.76
CA SER A 148 -13.69 -0.49 -0.37
C SER A 148 -14.18 -1.90 -0.02
N GLN A 149 -14.84 -2.60 -0.96
CA GLN A 149 -15.28 -3.98 -0.75
C GLN A 149 -14.09 -4.96 -0.64
N ILE A 150 -13.05 -4.78 -1.46
CA ILE A 150 -11.81 -5.58 -1.38
C ILE A 150 -11.16 -5.40 0.01
N VAL A 151 -11.02 -4.15 0.44
CA VAL A 151 -10.43 -3.83 1.76
C VAL A 151 -11.31 -4.38 2.89
N LEU A 152 -12.63 -4.21 2.82
CA LEU A 152 -13.56 -4.73 3.82
C LEU A 152 -13.48 -6.25 3.92
N LYS A 153 -13.42 -6.94 2.78
CA LYS A 153 -13.23 -8.40 2.77
C LYS A 153 -11.93 -8.79 3.48
N ALA A 154 -10.82 -8.15 3.15
CA ALA A 154 -9.54 -8.43 3.78
C ALA A 154 -9.58 -8.16 5.30
N MET A 155 -10.22 -7.09 5.75
CA MET A 155 -10.39 -6.80 7.18
C MET A 155 -11.24 -7.86 7.89
N LYS A 156 -12.27 -8.38 7.23
CA LYS A 156 -13.06 -9.50 7.76
C LYS A 156 -12.24 -10.79 7.86
N ASP A 157 -11.41 -11.07 6.84
CA ASP A 157 -10.56 -12.26 6.81
C ASP A 157 -9.46 -12.20 7.89
N ILE A 158 -8.88 -11.01 8.14
CA ILE A 158 -7.92 -10.76 9.23
C ILE A 158 -8.61 -10.84 10.60
N ALA A 159 -9.89 -10.48 10.68
CA ALA A 159 -10.70 -10.47 11.91
C ALA A 159 -9.97 -9.80 13.10
N PRO A 160 -9.51 -8.54 12.99
CA PRO A 160 -8.75 -7.88 14.04
C PRO A 160 -9.59 -7.78 15.32
N LYS A 161 -8.96 -8.09 16.44
CA LYS A 161 -9.57 -7.96 17.77
C LYS A 161 -8.94 -6.80 18.52
N PHE A 162 -9.71 -6.17 19.39
CA PHE A 162 -9.13 -5.23 20.34
C PHE A 162 -8.16 -5.98 21.26
N PRO A 163 -7.03 -5.35 21.63
CA PRO A 163 -6.11 -5.95 22.59
C PRO A 163 -6.84 -6.28 23.90
N GLU A 164 -6.61 -7.46 24.42
CA GLU A 164 -7.11 -7.81 25.74
C GLU A 164 -6.22 -7.13 26.80
N MET A 165 -6.86 -6.53 27.79
CA MET A 165 -6.15 -5.99 28.94
C MET A 165 -5.54 -7.13 29.75
N SER A 166 -4.31 -6.95 30.24
CA SER A 166 -3.73 -7.88 31.19
C SER A 166 -4.56 -7.95 32.48
N LYS A 167 -4.37 -9.01 33.24
CA LYS A 167 -5.11 -9.22 34.49
C LYS A 167 -4.86 -8.06 35.47
N GLU A 168 -3.61 -7.60 35.54
CA GLU A 168 -3.17 -6.50 36.40
C GLU A 168 -3.86 -5.18 35.99
N ILE A 169 -3.94 -4.89 34.69
CA ILE A 169 -4.62 -3.67 34.20
C ILE A 169 -6.13 -3.74 34.46
N LYS A 170 -6.75 -4.93 34.36
CA LYS A 170 -8.18 -5.10 34.69
C LYS A 170 -8.43 -4.84 36.18
N GLU A 171 -7.58 -5.34 37.06
CA GLU A 171 -7.69 -5.12 38.51
C GLU A 171 -7.53 -3.63 38.85
N GLN A 172 -6.54 -2.97 38.29
CA GLN A 172 -6.36 -1.52 38.43
C GLN A 172 -7.55 -0.70 37.91
N LEU A 173 -8.12 -1.09 36.76
CA LEU A 173 -9.27 -0.45 36.19
C LEU A 173 -10.50 -0.53 37.14
N GLU A 174 -10.72 -1.68 37.76
CA GLU A 174 -11.81 -1.85 38.73
C GLU A 174 -11.58 -1.00 40.00
N GLU A 175 -10.35 -0.89 40.48
CA GLU A 175 -10.01 0.03 41.58
C GLU A 175 -10.30 1.50 41.22
N PHE A 176 -9.86 1.95 40.04
CA PHE A 176 -10.11 3.30 39.57
C PHE A 176 -11.61 3.59 39.39
N LYS A 177 -12.39 2.64 38.89
CA LYS A 177 -13.84 2.79 38.79
C LYS A 177 -14.48 3.04 40.16
N LYS A 178 -14.09 2.26 41.17
CA LYS A 178 -14.60 2.45 42.55
C LYS A 178 -14.22 3.81 43.12
N LEU A 179 -13.03 4.32 42.85
CA LEU A 179 -12.60 5.67 43.27
C LEU A 179 -13.42 6.76 42.61
N ILE A 180 -13.72 6.62 41.32
CA ILE A 180 -14.58 7.57 40.59
C ILE A 180 -16.02 7.55 41.14
N GLU A 181 -16.58 6.37 41.37
CA GLU A 181 -17.94 6.19 41.93
C GLU A 181 -18.05 6.76 43.36
N SER A 182 -17.00 6.66 44.15
CA SER A 182 -16.95 7.20 45.51
C SER A 182 -16.78 8.75 45.57
N GLY A 183 -16.58 9.41 44.43
CA GLY A 183 -16.32 10.86 44.36
C GLY A 183 -14.93 11.31 44.78
N ASN A 184 -14.00 10.39 45.07
CA ASN A 184 -12.63 10.65 45.46
C ASN A 184 -11.70 10.89 44.26
N ILE A 185 -12.05 11.86 43.44
CA ILE A 185 -11.32 12.18 42.18
C ILE A 185 -9.89 12.71 42.50
N GLY A 186 -9.67 13.39 43.63
CA GLY A 186 -8.35 13.88 44.04
C GLY A 186 -7.30 12.78 44.22
N MET A 187 -7.69 11.58 44.65
CA MET A 187 -6.77 10.44 44.74
C MET A 187 -6.27 9.94 43.37
N ILE A 188 -6.99 10.21 42.29
CA ILE A 188 -6.60 9.80 40.92
C ILE A 188 -5.39 10.63 40.46
N GLU A 189 -5.33 11.90 40.81
CA GLU A 189 -4.18 12.79 40.49
C GLU A 189 -2.91 12.36 41.21
N GLU A 190 -3.03 12.01 42.49
CA GLU A 190 -1.88 11.49 43.28
C GLU A 190 -1.36 10.14 42.73
N MET A 191 -2.24 9.22 42.31
CA MET A 191 -1.82 7.95 41.74
C MET A 191 -1.21 8.10 40.33
N GLN A 192 -1.60 9.09 39.53
CA GLN A 192 -0.96 9.38 38.25
C GLN A 192 0.50 9.81 38.41
N ASP A 193 0.82 10.57 39.46
CA ASP A 193 2.18 11.03 39.73
C ASP A 193 3.09 9.87 40.21
N VAL A 194 2.55 8.93 40.98
CA VAL A 194 3.27 7.69 41.36
C VAL A 194 3.57 6.80 40.14
N MET A 195 2.62 6.66 39.21
CA MET A 195 2.84 5.88 38.00
C MET A 195 3.85 6.51 37.02
N LYS A 196 3.91 7.84 36.93
CA LYS A 196 4.93 8.56 36.14
C LYS A 196 6.33 8.47 36.72
N GLY A 197 6.44 8.33 38.04
CA GLY A 197 7.74 8.23 38.77
C GLY A 197 8.40 6.85 38.75
N GLY A 198 7.66 5.78 38.37
CA GLY A 198 8.16 4.40 38.36
C GLY A 198 8.88 3.95 37.07
N ASN A 199 8.98 4.81 36.06
CA ASN A 199 9.68 4.56 34.80
C ASN A 199 10.97 5.38 34.67
N LYS A 200 11.89 5.25 35.67
CA LYS A 200 13.27 5.71 35.52
C LYS A 200 14.22 4.53 35.53
#